data_ac299500be49809dd5a52486a2175c74
#
_entry.id   ac299500be49809dd5a52486a2175c74
#
_cell.length_a   1.000
_cell.length_b   1.000
_cell.length_c   1.000
_cell.angle_alpha   90.00
_cell.angle_beta   90.00
_cell.angle_gamma   90.00
#
_symmetry.space_group_name_H-M   'P 1'
#
loop_
_entity.id
_entity.type
_entity.pdbx_description
1 polymer ?
#
loop_
_entity_poly.entity_id
_entity_poly.type
_entity_poly.pdbx_seq_one_letter_code
_entity_poly.pdbx_strand_id
1 'polypeptide(L)'
;MKHISLCTLFLALCSLAHAEQITMDLTTATDIEGNTVTYSTTYGMGYYDLTDVWAETYNDTETCSQILVNDGVFRLSHMPSGMAYGGMSWEGFTLSTVSQDTANVLGCVAKGGLNGEGTPYVIGYYSEWVSQSQGYSSNIIDFNGDYYPEYMYICQNSNTHKAITQGEFNARAFTQEDTLALIIQALDSDMQPTATMTYYLAADGERNEGWTKVPLHSLGKTSRLSFSMTTTDIGEWGSNTPLYFALNALTINTEMPTALPNSPITSPKSQKIWRNGQLMILRDGKCYTIL
;
A
#
# COMPACT_ATOMS: atom_id res chain seq x y z
N MET A 1 26.96 -44.45 -54.41
CA MET A 1 27.16 -43.34 -53.51
C MET A 1 25.82 -42.91 -52.94
N LYS A 2 25.59 -43.17 -51.65
CA LYS A 2 24.30 -42.85 -50.99
C LYS A 2 24.48 -41.51 -50.28
N HIS A 3 23.69 -40.48 -50.66
CA HIS A 3 23.61 -39.21 -49.99
C HIS A 3 22.74 -39.35 -48.74
N ILE A 4 23.36 -39.20 -47.55
CA ILE A 4 22.66 -39.08 -46.28
C ILE A 4 22.34 -37.61 -46.12
N SER A 5 21.06 -37.26 -46.19
CA SER A 5 20.58 -35.91 -45.91
C SER A 5 20.41 -35.76 -44.38
N LEU A 6 21.26 -34.93 -43.81
CA LEU A 6 21.21 -34.59 -42.38
C LEU A 6 20.16 -33.52 -42.15
N CYS A 7 18.94 -33.96 -41.73
CA CYS A 7 17.90 -33.03 -41.27
C CYS A 7 18.27 -32.51 -39.88
N THR A 8 18.75 -31.29 -39.82
CA THR A 8 18.99 -30.59 -38.55
C THR A 8 17.68 -30.13 -37.98
N LEU A 9 17.19 -30.81 -36.97
CA LEU A 9 15.98 -30.46 -36.23
C LEU A 9 16.34 -29.28 -35.29
N PHE A 10 15.97 -28.06 -35.65
CA PHE A 10 16.02 -26.90 -34.74
C PHE A 10 14.87 -27.06 -33.74
N LEU A 11 15.20 -27.56 -32.53
CA LEU A 11 14.32 -27.38 -31.37
C LEU A 11 14.41 -25.90 -30.96
N ALA A 12 13.44 -25.10 -31.33
CA ALA A 12 13.20 -23.82 -30.70
C ALA A 12 12.72 -24.10 -29.28
N LEU A 13 13.64 -23.97 -28.29
CA LEU A 13 13.24 -23.82 -26.91
C LEU A 13 12.49 -22.47 -26.81
N CYS A 14 11.17 -22.47 -26.93
CA CYS A 14 10.36 -21.42 -26.38
C CYS A 14 10.49 -21.52 -24.85
N SER A 15 11.41 -20.74 -24.27
CA SER A 15 11.34 -20.45 -22.86
C SER A 15 10.00 -19.73 -22.64
N LEU A 16 9.03 -20.43 -22.08
CA LEU A 16 7.85 -19.79 -21.52
C LEU A 16 8.38 -18.88 -20.40
N ALA A 17 8.52 -17.60 -20.69
CA ALA A 17 8.73 -16.62 -19.65
C ALA A 17 7.51 -16.73 -18.72
N HIS A 18 7.73 -17.23 -17.52
CA HIS A 18 6.72 -17.20 -16.48
C HIS A 18 6.83 -15.83 -15.83
N ALA A 19 5.71 -15.16 -15.69
CA ALA A 19 5.65 -13.94 -14.87
C ALA A 19 6.20 -14.27 -13.48
N GLU A 20 7.31 -13.65 -13.14
CA GLU A 20 7.87 -13.77 -11.80
C GLU A 20 7.12 -12.81 -10.88
N GLN A 21 6.58 -13.36 -9.81
CA GLN A 21 5.91 -12.61 -8.77
C GLN A 21 6.89 -12.32 -7.64
N ILE A 22 7.04 -11.05 -7.28
CA ILE A 22 7.91 -10.60 -6.21
C ILE A 22 7.04 -9.94 -5.15
N THR A 23 7.11 -10.46 -3.92
CA THR A 23 6.42 -9.88 -2.76
C THR A 23 7.44 -9.23 -1.83
N MET A 24 7.12 -8.05 -1.33
CA MET A 24 7.94 -7.31 -0.38
C MET A 24 8.16 -8.13 0.90
N ASP A 25 9.41 -8.48 1.17
CA ASP A 25 9.85 -9.19 2.38
C ASP A 25 10.62 -8.24 3.30
N LEU A 26 9.93 -7.69 4.27
CA LEU A 26 10.47 -6.69 5.19
C LEU A 26 11.64 -7.21 6.04
N THR A 27 11.83 -8.53 6.14
CA THR A 27 12.98 -9.10 6.89
C THR A 27 14.31 -8.86 6.18
N THR A 28 14.28 -8.46 4.90
CA THR A 28 15.47 -8.17 4.08
C THR A 28 15.84 -6.68 4.07
N ALA A 29 15.17 -5.85 4.87
CA ALA A 29 15.30 -4.41 4.79
C ALA A 29 16.69 -3.91 5.20
N THR A 30 17.28 -3.08 4.34
CA THR A 30 18.58 -2.41 4.56
C THR A 30 18.48 -0.92 4.22
N ASP A 31 19.44 -0.15 4.69
CA ASP A 31 19.70 1.19 4.17
C ASP A 31 20.46 1.16 2.83
N ILE A 32 20.77 2.33 2.27
CA ILE A 32 21.51 2.46 1.02
C ILE A 32 22.98 2.03 1.12
N GLU A 33 23.51 1.91 2.34
CA GLU A 33 24.86 1.44 2.62
C GLU A 33 24.92 -0.07 2.86
N GLY A 34 23.74 -0.73 2.93
CA GLY A 34 23.60 -2.17 3.18
C GLY A 34 23.53 -2.54 4.66
N ASN A 35 23.38 -1.58 5.57
CA ASN A 35 23.17 -1.86 6.98
C ASN A 35 21.70 -2.26 7.22
N THR A 36 21.48 -3.15 8.18
CA THR A 36 20.11 -3.55 8.56
C THR A 36 19.33 -2.38 9.15
N VAL A 37 18.14 -2.13 8.63
CA VAL A 37 17.21 -1.12 9.15
C VAL A 37 16.63 -1.57 10.48
N THR A 38 16.57 -0.67 11.45
CA THR A 38 15.97 -0.93 12.76
C THR A 38 14.45 -0.78 12.67
N TYR A 39 13.73 -1.75 13.23
CA TYR A 39 12.27 -1.66 13.37
C TYR A 39 11.90 -0.92 14.64
N SER A 40 10.92 -0.04 14.54
CA SER A 40 10.33 0.58 15.73
C SER A 40 9.55 -0.47 16.53
N THR A 41 9.88 -0.61 17.80
CA THR A 41 9.31 -1.63 18.70
C THR A 41 8.55 -1.04 19.86
N THR A 42 8.77 0.23 20.17
CA THR A 42 8.22 0.90 21.34
C THR A 42 7.24 2.00 20.97
N TYR A 43 6.53 2.43 21.97
CA TYR A 43 5.56 3.49 21.91
C TYR A 43 6.26 4.84 21.87
N GLY A 44 6.22 5.51 20.73
CA GLY A 44 6.48 6.96 20.66
C GLY A 44 5.28 7.72 21.22
N MET A 45 5.47 8.41 22.33
CA MET A 45 4.45 9.26 22.95
C MET A 45 4.24 10.53 22.12
N GLY A 46 3.61 10.35 20.96
CA GLY A 46 3.26 11.46 20.10
C GLY A 46 4.39 11.91 19.16
N TYR A 47 4.15 13.02 18.50
CA TYR A 47 4.91 13.59 17.40
C TYR A 47 6.39 13.89 17.69
N TYR A 48 6.79 13.89 18.96
CA TYR A 48 8.08 14.41 19.41
C TYR A 48 9.02 13.40 20.07
N ASP A 49 8.57 12.17 20.30
CA ASP A 49 9.39 11.12 20.89
C ASP A 49 9.59 9.97 19.93
N LEU A 50 10.32 10.25 18.84
CA LEU A 50 10.60 9.32 17.75
C LEU A 50 12.01 8.73 17.87
N THR A 51 12.52 8.57 19.08
CA THR A 51 13.86 8.02 19.33
C THR A 51 14.07 6.62 18.80
N ASP A 52 12.98 5.89 18.52
CA ASP A 52 13.00 4.55 17.96
C ASP A 52 12.69 4.49 16.47
N VAL A 53 12.43 5.61 15.81
CA VAL A 53 12.32 5.62 14.36
C VAL A 53 13.72 5.48 13.79
N TRP A 54 13.92 4.53 12.90
CA TRP A 54 15.16 4.45 12.16
C TRP A 54 15.43 5.80 11.50
N ALA A 55 16.51 6.41 11.94
CA ALA A 55 17.03 7.62 11.37
C ALA A 55 18.42 7.28 10.89
N GLU A 56 18.65 7.29 9.59
CA GLU A 56 19.98 7.60 9.09
C GLU A 56 20.39 8.93 9.72
N THR A 57 21.63 9.01 10.14
CA THR A 57 22.21 10.16 10.82
C THR A 57 21.61 11.45 10.28
N TYR A 58 20.82 12.12 11.11
CA TYR A 58 20.24 13.39 10.76
C TYR A 58 21.35 14.37 10.45
N ASN A 59 21.67 14.48 9.20
CA ASN A 59 22.33 15.66 8.69
C ASN A 59 21.21 16.69 8.51
N ASP A 60 21.45 17.93 8.89
CA ASP A 60 20.56 19.09 8.70
C ASP A 60 20.20 19.35 7.23
N THR A 61 20.51 18.42 6.36
CA THR A 61 20.20 18.45 4.94
C THR A 61 19.02 17.54 4.69
N GLU A 62 18.00 18.02 4.05
CA GLU A 62 16.79 17.38 3.53
C GLU A 62 17.11 16.22 2.55
N THR A 63 18.07 15.37 2.90
CA THR A 63 18.45 14.22 2.08
C THR A 63 17.42 13.13 2.27
N CYS A 64 16.64 12.92 1.23
CA CYS A 64 15.76 11.79 1.11
C CYS A 64 16.60 10.50 1.19
N SER A 65 16.41 9.71 2.23
CA SER A 65 16.95 8.38 2.34
C SER A 65 16.00 7.34 1.78
N GLN A 66 16.45 6.11 1.64
CA GLN A 66 15.63 5.01 1.16
C GLN A 66 15.82 3.77 2.02
N ILE A 67 14.70 3.10 2.30
CA ILE A 67 14.71 1.74 2.84
C ILE A 67 14.66 0.80 1.65
N LEU A 68 15.67 -0.05 1.51
CA LEU A 68 15.78 -1.04 0.44
C LEU A 68 15.25 -2.38 0.92
N VAL A 69 14.35 -2.99 0.15
CA VAL A 69 13.75 -4.29 0.47
C VAL A 69 13.90 -5.22 -0.74
N ASN A 70 14.08 -6.53 -0.52
CA ASN A 70 14.35 -7.52 -1.56
C ASN A 70 15.54 -7.09 -2.45
N ASP A 71 16.70 -6.89 -1.85
CA ASP A 71 17.91 -6.45 -2.56
C ASP A 71 17.71 -5.18 -3.41
N GLY A 72 16.85 -4.28 -2.93
CA GLY A 72 16.57 -3.00 -3.57
C GLY A 72 15.58 -3.06 -4.74
N VAL A 73 14.83 -4.16 -4.90
CA VAL A 73 13.68 -4.20 -5.82
C VAL A 73 12.62 -3.19 -5.38
N PHE A 74 12.36 -3.08 -4.08
CA PHE A 74 11.53 -2.04 -3.50
C PHE A 74 12.40 -1.02 -2.77
N ARG A 75 12.21 0.24 -3.10
CA ARG A 75 12.91 1.38 -2.51
C ARG A 75 11.88 2.32 -1.93
N LEU A 76 11.71 2.28 -0.62
CA LEU A 76 10.74 3.08 0.10
C LEU A 76 11.39 4.41 0.48
N SER A 77 10.79 5.53 0.10
CA SER A 77 11.27 6.85 0.51
C SER A 77 11.18 7.00 2.03
N HIS A 78 12.25 7.50 2.62
CA HIS A 78 12.31 7.87 4.04
C HIS A 78 12.98 9.22 4.14
N MET A 79 12.24 10.22 4.58
CA MET A 79 12.73 11.58 4.65
C MET A 79 12.71 12.08 6.09
N PRO A 80 13.87 12.14 6.75
CA PRO A 80 13.98 12.83 8.02
C PRO A 80 13.76 14.31 7.77
N SER A 81 12.79 14.92 8.43
CA SER A 81 12.43 16.34 8.24
C SER A 81 13.03 17.26 9.30
N GLY A 82 14.13 16.85 9.93
CA GLY A 82 14.88 17.67 10.88
C GLY A 82 14.19 17.88 12.23
N MET A 83 14.76 18.78 13.03
CA MET A 83 14.25 19.13 14.35
C MET A 83 13.17 20.21 14.23
N ALA A 84 11.90 19.81 14.20
CA ALA A 84 10.79 20.74 14.32
C ALA A 84 10.26 20.75 15.77
N TYR A 85 10.10 21.93 16.34
CA TYR A 85 9.52 22.14 17.68
C TYR A 85 10.16 21.31 18.82
N GLY A 86 11.46 21.03 18.72
CA GLY A 86 12.22 20.30 19.74
C GLY A 86 12.16 18.77 19.66
N GLY A 87 11.60 18.23 18.59
CA GLY A 87 11.56 16.79 18.28
C GLY A 87 11.97 16.49 16.86
N MET A 88 12.26 15.22 16.59
CA MET A 88 12.54 14.71 15.26
C MET A 88 11.23 14.39 14.55
N SER A 89 11.12 14.79 13.30
CA SER A 89 9.98 14.49 12.43
C SER A 89 10.48 13.69 11.23
N TRP A 90 9.61 12.88 10.64
CA TRP A 90 9.91 12.08 9.47
C TRP A 90 8.70 12.08 8.53
N GLU A 91 8.94 11.75 7.30
CA GLU A 91 7.94 11.61 6.24
C GLU A 91 8.30 10.43 5.36
N GLY A 92 7.36 10.03 4.51
CA GLY A 92 7.55 8.84 3.72
C GLY A 92 7.23 7.58 4.51
N PHE A 93 8.15 6.63 4.53
CA PHE A 93 7.93 5.32 5.13
C PHE A 93 8.93 5.01 6.24
N THR A 94 8.49 4.26 7.24
CA THR A 94 9.33 3.63 8.24
C THR A 94 8.86 2.22 8.54
N LEU A 95 9.69 1.40 9.20
CA LEU A 95 9.36 0.02 9.55
C LEU A 95 9.00 -0.08 11.02
N SER A 96 7.99 -0.89 11.32
CA SER A 96 7.49 -1.07 12.67
C SER A 96 7.15 -2.53 12.98
N THR A 97 7.28 -2.87 14.26
CA THR A 97 6.76 -4.11 14.86
C THR A 97 5.89 -3.80 16.08
N VAL A 98 5.44 -2.55 16.21
CA VAL A 98 4.63 -2.12 17.37
C VAL A 98 3.35 -2.92 17.45
N SER A 99 3.10 -3.54 18.61
CA SER A 99 1.96 -4.44 18.87
C SER A 99 1.09 -4.00 20.04
N GLN A 100 1.30 -2.80 20.57
CA GLN A 100 0.61 -2.30 21.76
C GLN A 100 -0.83 -1.85 21.46
N ASP A 101 -1.71 -1.97 22.45
CA ASP A 101 -3.12 -1.55 22.35
C ASP A 101 -3.33 -0.05 22.35
N THR A 102 -2.32 0.71 22.73
CA THR A 102 -2.41 2.18 22.77
C THR A 102 -2.22 2.77 21.38
N ALA A 103 -3.02 3.77 21.04
CA ALA A 103 -2.89 4.51 19.80
C ALA A 103 -1.48 5.10 19.65
N ASN A 104 -0.85 4.87 18.49
CA ASN A 104 0.54 5.19 18.25
C ASN A 104 0.75 5.49 16.76
N VAL A 105 1.54 6.51 16.45
CA VAL A 105 1.90 6.88 15.06
C VAL A 105 2.68 5.76 14.36
N LEU A 106 3.38 4.91 15.11
CA LEU A 106 4.12 3.75 14.60
C LEU A 106 3.32 2.44 14.70
N GLY A 107 2.07 2.49 15.19
CA GLY A 107 1.20 1.33 15.37
C GLY A 107 0.17 1.17 14.25
N CYS A 108 -0.35 -0.04 14.10
CA CYS A 108 -1.53 -0.32 13.28
C CYS A 108 -2.61 -1.03 14.11
N VAL A 109 -3.86 -0.95 13.69
CA VAL A 109 -4.98 -1.57 14.41
C VAL A 109 -4.87 -3.10 14.47
N ALA A 110 -4.14 -3.72 13.54
CA ALA A 110 -3.87 -5.16 13.53
C ALA A 110 -2.75 -5.59 14.49
N LYS A 111 -2.03 -4.66 15.15
CA LYS A 111 -0.94 -4.90 16.12
C LYS A 111 0.23 -5.73 15.58
N GLY A 112 0.50 -5.65 14.31
CA GLY A 112 1.58 -6.36 13.63
C GLY A 112 1.28 -6.58 12.17
N GLY A 113 2.24 -7.16 11.45
CA GLY A 113 2.12 -7.49 10.04
C GLY A 113 1.19 -8.68 9.78
N LEU A 114 1.20 -9.18 8.55
CA LEU A 114 0.34 -10.30 8.12
C LEU A 114 0.61 -11.62 8.83
N ASN A 115 1.83 -11.78 9.36
CA ASN A 115 2.23 -13.00 10.08
C ASN A 115 1.85 -12.97 11.57
N GLY A 116 1.10 -11.96 12.01
CA GLY A 116 0.57 -11.85 13.35
C GLY A 116 1.17 -10.71 14.17
N GLU A 117 0.78 -10.67 15.43
CA GLU A 117 1.17 -9.63 16.37
C GLU A 117 2.70 -9.51 16.51
N GLY A 118 3.21 -8.27 16.53
CA GLY A 118 4.64 -7.99 16.66
C GLY A 118 5.48 -8.32 15.42
N THR A 119 4.89 -8.79 14.32
CA THR A 119 5.64 -9.00 13.07
C THR A 119 5.76 -7.72 12.24
N PRO A 120 6.80 -7.61 11.37
CA PRO A 120 7.09 -6.38 10.65
C PRO A 120 5.98 -5.90 9.72
N TYR A 121 5.83 -4.58 9.64
CA TYR A 121 5.00 -3.87 8.67
C TYR A 121 5.57 -2.47 8.41
N VAL A 122 5.08 -1.83 7.37
CA VAL A 122 5.47 -0.47 6.97
C VAL A 122 4.43 0.51 7.50
N ILE A 123 4.89 1.64 8.04
CA ILE A 123 4.06 2.82 8.30
C ILE A 123 4.41 3.88 7.27
N GLY A 124 3.39 4.44 6.62
CA GLY A 124 3.49 5.64 5.78
C GLY A 124 2.92 6.85 6.51
N TYR A 125 3.64 7.95 6.48
CA TYR A 125 3.16 9.27 6.92
C TYR A 125 3.14 10.22 5.72
N TYR A 126 1.96 10.71 5.39
CA TYR A 126 1.78 11.69 4.34
C TYR A 126 1.71 13.10 4.91
N SER A 127 2.66 13.96 4.52
CA SER A 127 2.66 15.37 4.85
C SER A 127 2.14 16.22 3.69
N GLU A 128 1.03 16.90 3.90
CA GLU A 128 0.49 17.86 2.92
C GLU A 128 1.46 19.00 2.66
N TRP A 129 2.19 19.46 3.69
CA TRP A 129 3.11 20.59 3.60
C TRP A 129 4.31 20.29 2.70
N VAL A 130 4.93 19.13 2.89
CA VAL A 130 6.08 18.73 2.07
C VAL A 130 5.63 18.44 0.64
N SER A 131 4.52 17.74 0.46
CA SER A 131 3.99 17.46 -0.86
C SER A 131 3.63 18.74 -1.64
N GLN A 132 3.13 19.77 -0.97
CA GLN A 132 2.89 21.08 -1.59
C GLN A 132 4.17 21.78 -2.01
N SER A 133 5.22 21.71 -1.19
CA SER A 133 6.51 22.38 -1.47
C SER A 133 7.28 21.70 -2.62
N GLN A 134 7.18 20.37 -2.72
CA GLN A 134 7.86 19.57 -3.74
C GLN A 134 7.05 19.39 -5.03
N GLY A 135 5.73 19.55 -4.97
CA GLY A 135 4.82 19.28 -6.09
C GLY A 135 4.50 17.81 -6.33
N TYR A 136 4.96 16.91 -5.46
CA TYR A 136 4.64 15.48 -5.45
C TYR A 136 4.66 14.93 -4.01
N SER A 137 4.07 13.74 -3.80
CA SER A 137 4.07 13.12 -2.48
C SER A 137 5.48 12.67 -2.05
N SER A 138 5.81 12.85 -0.78
CA SER A 138 7.02 12.30 -0.16
C SER A 138 6.97 10.77 0.00
N ASN A 139 5.78 10.17 -0.09
CA ASN A 139 5.57 8.73 0.05
C ASN A 139 5.68 8.03 -1.30
N ILE A 140 6.90 7.63 -1.68
CA ILE A 140 7.17 6.95 -2.95
C ILE A 140 7.77 5.59 -2.67
N ILE A 141 7.26 4.55 -3.34
CA ILE A 141 7.92 3.26 -3.50
C ILE A 141 8.41 3.18 -4.94
N ASP A 142 9.72 3.29 -5.13
CA ASP A 142 10.38 3.12 -6.43
C ASP A 142 10.72 1.63 -6.61
N PHE A 143 10.42 1.10 -7.77
CA PHE A 143 10.82 -0.25 -8.17
C PHE A 143 12.13 -0.17 -8.95
N ASN A 144 13.03 -1.07 -8.71
CA ASN A 144 14.26 -1.14 -9.51
C ASN A 144 13.99 -1.72 -10.90
N GLY A 145 13.14 -1.05 -11.67
CA GLY A 145 12.64 -1.46 -12.97
C GLY A 145 11.15 -1.20 -13.15
N ASP A 146 10.62 -1.66 -14.26
CA ASP A 146 9.20 -1.54 -14.59
C ASP A 146 8.46 -2.85 -14.28
N TYR A 147 7.44 -2.79 -13.44
CA TYR A 147 6.65 -3.93 -13.00
C TYR A 147 5.15 -3.66 -13.11
N TYR A 148 4.36 -4.73 -12.97
CA TYR A 148 2.91 -4.69 -12.85
C TYR A 148 2.54 -4.89 -11.39
N PRO A 149 2.12 -3.83 -10.65
CA PRO A 149 1.61 -3.98 -9.29
C PRO A 149 0.37 -4.87 -9.30
N GLU A 150 0.36 -5.90 -8.44
CA GLU A 150 -0.73 -6.86 -8.39
C GLU A 150 -1.68 -6.58 -7.23
N TYR A 151 -1.13 -6.51 -6.03
CA TYR A 151 -1.87 -6.16 -4.81
C TYR A 151 -0.91 -5.70 -3.70
N MET A 152 -1.49 -5.12 -2.68
CA MET A 152 -0.86 -4.90 -1.38
C MET A 152 -1.88 -5.10 -0.27
N TYR A 153 -1.41 -5.18 0.96
CA TYR A 153 -2.28 -5.14 2.12
C TYR A 153 -2.18 -3.78 2.78
N ILE A 154 -3.32 -3.19 3.11
CA ILE A 154 -3.45 -1.91 3.80
C ILE A 154 -4.19 -2.14 5.12
N CYS A 155 -3.71 -1.46 6.15
CA CYS A 155 -4.32 -1.41 7.47
C CYS A 155 -4.33 0.03 7.97
N GLN A 156 -5.31 0.36 8.79
CA GLN A 156 -5.36 1.68 9.41
C GLN A 156 -4.27 1.82 10.48
N ASN A 157 -3.61 2.96 10.50
CA ASN A 157 -2.71 3.33 11.59
C ASN A 157 -3.51 3.52 12.89
N SER A 158 -2.97 3.10 14.01
CA SER A 158 -3.70 3.10 15.29
C SER A 158 -3.95 4.49 15.85
N ASN A 159 -3.04 5.46 15.60
CA ASN A 159 -3.25 6.85 15.99
C ASN A 159 -4.33 7.52 15.14
N THR A 160 -4.27 7.33 13.82
CA THR A 160 -5.30 7.82 12.89
C THR A 160 -6.67 7.22 13.22
N HIS A 161 -6.73 5.91 13.51
CA HIS A 161 -7.95 5.23 13.92
C HIS A 161 -8.56 5.83 15.20
N LYS A 162 -7.73 6.11 16.22
CA LYS A 162 -8.19 6.77 17.43
C LYS A 162 -8.73 8.17 17.14
N ALA A 163 -8.03 8.95 16.32
CA ALA A 163 -8.45 10.30 15.97
C ALA A 163 -9.83 10.31 15.30
N ILE A 164 -10.08 9.44 14.32
CA ILE A 164 -11.37 9.38 13.63
C ILE A 164 -12.49 8.70 14.43
N THR A 165 -12.16 7.92 15.46
CA THR A 165 -13.16 7.25 16.30
C THR A 165 -13.57 8.06 17.53
N GLN A 166 -12.63 8.79 18.13
CA GLN A 166 -12.81 9.46 19.42
C GLN A 166 -12.63 10.97 19.34
N GLY A 167 -11.97 11.45 18.28
CA GLY A 167 -11.42 12.80 18.21
C GLY A 167 -10.15 12.95 19.05
N GLU A 168 -9.21 13.73 18.58
CA GLU A 168 -7.95 14.00 19.28
C GLU A 168 -7.33 15.33 18.79
N PHE A 169 -6.87 16.16 19.71
CA PHE A 169 -6.35 17.51 19.39
C PHE A 169 -7.33 18.30 18.51
N ASN A 170 -6.96 18.55 17.26
CA ASN A 170 -7.78 19.28 16.30
C ASN A 170 -8.70 18.35 15.50
N ALA A 171 -8.44 17.04 15.50
CA ALA A 171 -9.25 16.08 14.78
C ALA A 171 -10.56 15.81 15.50
N ARG A 172 -11.65 15.80 14.78
CA ARG A 172 -12.97 15.39 15.30
C ARG A 172 -13.24 13.91 15.02
N ALA A 173 -14.07 13.31 15.86
CA ALA A 173 -14.59 11.98 15.55
C ALA A 173 -15.43 12.03 14.25
N PHE A 174 -15.26 11.00 13.40
CA PHE A 174 -15.98 10.89 12.14
C PHE A 174 -17.44 10.52 12.33
N THR A 175 -18.29 11.13 11.51
CA THR A 175 -19.67 10.76 11.29
C THR A 175 -19.79 9.78 10.11
N GLN A 176 -21.02 9.40 9.75
CA GLN A 176 -21.28 8.55 8.60
C GLN A 176 -20.90 9.21 7.25
N GLU A 177 -20.88 10.54 7.20
CA GLU A 177 -20.61 11.29 5.97
C GLU A 177 -19.12 11.55 5.77
N ASP A 178 -18.29 11.21 6.75
CA ASP A 178 -16.86 11.49 6.71
C ASP A 178 -16.08 10.41 5.99
N THR A 179 -14.99 10.85 5.33
CA THR A 179 -14.10 9.95 4.60
C THR A 179 -12.64 10.19 4.96
N LEU A 180 -11.88 9.09 4.95
CA LEU A 180 -10.42 9.08 4.94
C LEU A 180 -9.98 8.17 3.80
N ALA A 181 -9.27 8.72 2.83
CA ALA A 181 -8.87 8.00 1.64
C ALA A 181 -7.35 7.99 1.45
N LEU A 182 -6.84 6.85 1.02
CA LEU A 182 -5.49 6.67 0.49
C LEU A 182 -5.56 6.72 -1.04
N ILE A 183 -4.84 7.64 -1.64
CA ILE A 183 -4.72 7.79 -3.09
C ILE A 183 -3.40 7.17 -3.52
N ILE A 184 -3.46 6.23 -4.45
CA ILE A 184 -2.31 5.48 -4.96
C ILE A 184 -2.17 5.81 -6.43
N GLN A 185 -1.01 6.30 -6.82
CA GLN A 185 -0.72 6.71 -8.19
C GLN A 185 0.46 5.93 -8.76
N ALA A 186 0.31 5.40 -9.95
CA ALA A 186 1.43 4.95 -10.76
C ALA A 186 2.08 6.18 -11.41
N LEU A 187 3.40 6.29 -11.32
CA LEU A 187 4.16 7.40 -11.90
C LEU A 187 5.08 6.88 -13.01
N ASP A 188 5.28 7.71 -14.02
CA ASP A 188 6.31 7.49 -15.04
C ASP A 188 7.70 7.96 -14.59
N SER A 189 8.68 7.90 -15.50
CA SER A 189 10.05 8.35 -15.24
C SER A 189 10.17 9.83 -14.93
N ASP A 190 9.20 10.64 -15.40
CA ASP A 190 9.17 12.09 -15.22
C ASP A 190 8.31 12.49 -14.00
N MET A 191 7.98 11.52 -13.13
CA MET A 191 7.15 11.69 -11.93
C MET A 191 5.71 12.13 -12.22
N GLN A 192 5.21 11.89 -13.46
CA GLN A 192 3.84 12.23 -13.81
C GLN A 192 2.92 11.04 -13.57
N PRO A 193 1.72 11.27 -12.99
CA PRO A 193 0.74 10.20 -12.78
C PRO A 193 0.25 9.63 -14.12
N THR A 194 0.39 8.31 -14.27
CA THR A 194 -0.13 7.55 -15.43
C THR A 194 -1.45 6.86 -15.14
N ALA A 195 -1.67 6.49 -13.88
CA ALA A 195 -2.92 5.93 -13.38
C ALA A 195 -3.10 6.28 -11.91
N THR A 196 -4.33 6.34 -11.46
CA THR A 196 -4.68 6.67 -10.07
C THR A 196 -5.80 5.77 -9.60
N MET A 197 -5.72 5.33 -8.35
CA MET A 197 -6.81 4.65 -7.66
C MET A 197 -6.97 5.21 -6.24
N THR A 198 -8.17 5.08 -5.70
CA THR A 198 -8.50 5.51 -4.34
C THR A 198 -8.95 4.30 -3.52
N TYR A 199 -8.39 4.17 -2.33
CA TYR A 199 -8.81 3.21 -1.33
C TYR A 199 -9.30 3.94 -0.08
N TYR A 200 -10.53 3.67 0.36
CA TYR A 200 -11.08 4.31 1.55
C TYR A 200 -10.71 3.52 2.80
N LEU A 201 -9.99 4.17 3.71
CA LEU A 201 -9.73 3.67 5.07
C LEU A 201 -10.92 3.90 5.99
N ALA A 202 -11.72 4.91 5.70
CA ALA A 202 -13.01 5.16 6.33
C ALA A 202 -13.96 5.82 5.31
N ALA A 203 -15.19 5.31 5.21
CA ALA A 203 -16.29 5.89 4.42
C ALA A 203 -17.62 5.26 4.83
N ASP A 204 -18.73 5.97 4.61
CA ASP A 204 -20.10 5.47 4.85
C ASP A 204 -20.33 4.93 6.29
N GLY A 205 -19.59 5.46 7.28
CA GLY A 205 -19.61 5.01 8.67
C GLY A 205 -18.77 3.77 8.96
N GLU A 206 -18.26 3.09 7.92
CA GLU A 206 -17.36 1.94 8.04
C GLU A 206 -15.90 2.39 8.15
N ARG A 207 -15.07 1.58 8.81
CA ARG A 207 -13.64 1.83 9.01
C ARG A 207 -12.85 0.56 8.74
N ASN A 208 -11.62 0.73 8.30
CA ASN A 208 -10.70 -0.39 8.16
C ASN A 208 -10.22 -0.83 9.56
N GLU A 209 -10.57 -2.06 9.96
CA GLU A 209 -10.27 -2.64 11.28
C GLU A 209 -9.15 -3.69 11.24
N GLY A 210 -8.46 -3.82 10.12
CA GLY A 210 -7.37 -4.80 9.97
C GLY A 210 -6.78 -4.83 8.57
N TRP A 211 -5.96 -5.82 8.30
CA TRP A 211 -5.32 -5.97 6.99
C TRP A 211 -6.34 -6.30 5.90
N THR A 212 -6.45 -5.43 4.92
CA THR A 212 -7.30 -5.60 3.73
C THR A 212 -6.45 -5.71 2.48
N LYS A 213 -6.67 -6.75 1.69
CA LYS A 213 -6.01 -6.93 0.38
C LYS A 213 -6.61 -5.97 -0.64
N VAL A 214 -5.77 -5.09 -1.18
CA VAL A 214 -6.13 -4.06 -2.17
C VAL A 214 -5.53 -4.44 -3.52
N PRO A 215 -6.34 -4.76 -4.55
CA PRO A 215 -5.84 -5.06 -5.89
C PRO A 215 -5.32 -3.80 -6.57
N LEU A 216 -4.18 -3.90 -7.28
CA LEU A 216 -3.50 -2.78 -7.93
C LEU A 216 -3.47 -2.88 -9.46
N HIS A 217 -4.12 -3.87 -10.06
CA HIS A 217 -4.06 -4.14 -11.51
C HIS A 217 -4.45 -2.94 -12.38
N SER A 218 -5.33 -2.07 -11.87
CA SER A 218 -5.79 -0.87 -12.57
C SER A 218 -4.69 0.17 -12.79
N LEU A 219 -3.58 0.07 -12.06
CA LEU A 219 -2.45 0.99 -12.18
C LEU A 219 -1.56 0.70 -13.39
N GLY A 220 -1.67 -0.52 -13.98
CA GLY A 220 -0.87 -0.90 -15.13
C GLY A 220 0.62 -1.05 -14.83
N LYS A 221 1.45 -1.00 -15.86
CA LYS A 221 2.90 -1.10 -15.73
C LYS A 221 3.49 0.22 -15.24
N THR A 222 4.34 0.17 -14.24
CA THR A 222 4.97 1.36 -13.65
C THR A 222 6.30 1.04 -12.98
N SER A 223 7.14 2.06 -12.85
CA SER A 223 8.38 1.99 -12.06
C SER A 223 8.22 2.54 -10.64
N ARG A 224 7.10 3.22 -10.34
CA ARG A 224 6.90 3.90 -9.04
C ARG A 224 5.44 3.91 -8.65
N LEU A 225 5.21 3.79 -7.34
CA LEU A 225 3.93 4.11 -6.71
C LEU A 225 4.11 5.30 -5.78
N SER A 226 3.23 6.28 -5.91
CA SER A 226 3.11 7.43 -5.00
C SER A 226 1.87 7.27 -4.15
N PHE A 227 1.95 7.66 -2.90
CA PHE A 227 0.86 7.58 -1.94
C PHE A 227 0.58 8.96 -1.36
N SER A 228 -0.68 9.35 -1.36
CA SER A 228 -1.16 10.54 -0.67
C SER A 228 -2.46 10.24 0.06
N MET A 229 -2.86 11.09 0.98
CA MET A 229 -4.08 10.89 1.74
C MET A 229 -4.95 12.13 1.71
N THR A 230 -6.27 11.93 1.81
CA THR A 230 -7.25 13.00 1.96
C THR A 230 -8.26 12.63 3.04
N THR A 231 -8.81 13.65 3.68
CA THR A 231 -9.86 13.51 4.70
C THR A 231 -10.91 14.60 4.51
N THR A 232 -12.12 14.38 5.01
CA THR A 232 -13.16 15.42 5.11
C THR A 232 -13.01 16.30 6.35
N ASP A 233 -12.17 15.92 7.30
CA ASP A 233 -11.88 16.71 8.50
C ASP A 233 -10.75 17.71 8.22
N ILE A 234 -11.12 18.84 7.61
CA ILE A 234 -10.24 19.92 7.18
C ILE A 234 -10.39 21.13 8.10
N GLY A 235 -9.29 21.67 8.57
CA GLY A 235 -9.20 22.89 9.34
C GLY A 235 -8.56 24.06 8.59
N GLU A 236 -8.24 25.09 9.33
CA GLU A 236 -7.60 26.31 8.77
C GLU A 236 -6.21 26.01 8.16
N TRP A 237 -5.51 24.99 8.69
CA TRP A 237 -4.14 24.66 8.33
C TRP A 237 -3.99 23.37 7.50
N GLY A 238 -5.08 22.87 6.91
CA GLY A 238 -5.12 21.61 6.19
C GLY A 238 -5.86 20.52 6.98
N SER A 239 -5.47 19.26 6.77
CA SER A 239 -6.10 18.12 7.45
C SER A 239 -5.92 18.16 8.96
N ASN A 240 -7.01 18.06 9.72
CA ASN A 240 -6.96 17.88 11.17
C ASN A 240 -6.71 16.43 11.55
N THR A 241 -7.20 15.49 10.74
CA THR A 241 -6.99 14.05 10.92
C THR A 241 -5.51 13.71 10.64
N PRO A 242 -4.82 12.96 11.54
CA PRO A 242 -3.48 12.47 11.26
C PRO A 242 -3.46 11.56 10.02
N LEU A 243 -2.56 11.83 9.07
CA LEU A 243 -2.52 11.15 7.77
C LEU A 243 -1.47 10.03 7.76
N TYR A 244 -1.70 8.99 8.57
CA TYR A 244 -0.89 7.78 8.65
C TYR A 244 -1.66 6.57 8.14
N PHE A 245 -0.95 5.63 7.53
CA PHE A 245 -1.46 4.33 7.11
C PHE A 245 -0.41 3.24 7.32
N ALA A 246 -0.84 1.99 7.34
CA ALA A 246 0.06 0.84 7.38
C ALA A 246 -0.04 0.02 6.09
N LEU A 247 1.09 -0.50 5.63
CA LEU A 247 1.21 -1.29 4.40
C LEU A 247 2.00 -2.57 4.67
N ASN A 248 1.65 -3.65 3.98
CA ASN A 248 2.40 -4.91 4.00
C ASN A 248 2.26 -5.67 2.67
N ALA A 249 3.21 -6.55 2.38
CA ALA A 249 3.20 -7.52 1.31
C ALA A 249 2.78 -6.94 -0.06
N LEU A 250 3.34 -5.75 -0.42
CA LEU A 250 3.22 -5.25 -1.78
C LEU A 250 3.81 -6.27 -2.74
N THR A 251 3.00 -6.70 -3.71
CA THR A 251 3.34 -7.74 -4.68
C THR A 251 3.30 -7.16 -6.09
N ILE A 252 4.34 -7.44 -6.84
CA ILE A 252 4.54 -6.99 -8.22
C ILE A 252 4.86 -8.17 -9.12
N ASN A 253 4.61 -8.04 -10.42
CA ASN A 253 4.95 -9.04 -11.44
C ASN A 253 5.86 -8.44 -12.50
N THR A 254 6.79 -9.24 -13.03
CA THR A 254 7.67 -8.84 -14.15
C THR A 254 6.92 -8.71 -15.47
N GLU A 255 5.83 -9.45 -15.63
CA GLU A 255 4.98 -9.44 -16.83
C GLU A 255 3.53 -9.20 -16.43
N MET A 256 2.73 -8.68 -17.40
CA MET A 256 1.31 -8.55 -17.17
C MET A 256 0.73 -9.93 -16.81
N PRO A 257 0.04 -10.07 -15.68
CA PRO A 257 -0.61 -11.32 -15.36
C PRO A 257 -1.55 -11.68 -16.51
N THR A 258 -1.20 -12.70 -17.28
CA THR A 258 -2.13 -13.26 -18.26
C THR A 258 -3.33 -13.73 -17.45
N ALA A 259 -4.52 -13.22 -17.78
CA ALA A 259 -5.75 -13.74 -17.20
C ALA A 259 -5.65 -15.26 -17.22
N LEU A 260 -5.82 -15.90 -16.06
CA LEU A 260 -5.82 -17.36 -15.96
C LEU A 260 -6.56 -17.91 -17.17
N PRO A 261 -5.99 -18.87 -17.92
CA PRO A 261 -6.70 -19.49 -19.02
C PRO A 261 -8.05 -19.89 -18.44
N ASN A 262 -9.11 -19.32 -18.99
CA ASN A 262 -10.48 -19.48 -18.54
C ASN A 262 -10.69 -20.88 -17.98
N SER A 263 -10.46 -21.09 -16.70
CA SER A 263 -11.23 -22.12 -16.01
C SER A 263 -12.65 -21.77 -16.36
N PRO A 264 -13.42 -22.63 -17.02
CA PRO A 264 -14.77 -22.29 -17.37
C PRO A 264 -15.40 -21.82 -16.06
N ILE A 265 -15.59 -20.50 -15.95
CA ILE A 265 -16.47 -19.97 -14.94
C ILE A 265 -17.78 -20.59 -15.36
N THR A 266 -18.10 -21.72 -14.74
CA THR A 266 -19.47 -22.16 -14.64
C THR A 266 -20.13 -21.12 -13.75
N SER A 267 -20.26 -19.91 -14.30
CA SER A 267 -21.15 -18.92 -13.74
C SER A 267 -22.45 -19.66 -13.60
N PRO A 268 -22.97 -19.85 -12.38
CA PRO A 268 -24.28 -20.45 -12.24
C PRO A 268 -25.17 -19.62 -13.15
N LYS A 269 -25.72 -20.26 -14.20
CA LYS A 269 -26.49 -19.54 -15.21
C LYS A 269 -27.71 -18.98 -14.51
N SER A 270 -27.60 -17.74 -14.04
CA SER A 270 -28.74 -17.02 -13.53
C SER A 270 -29.55 -16.52 -14.71
N GLN A 271 -30.80 -16.92 -14.81
CA GLN A 271 -31.74 -16.48 -15.84
C GLN A 271 -32.79 -15.58 -15.17
N LYS A 272 -33.08 -14.45 -15.80
CA LYS A 272 -34.25 -13.66 -15.46
C LYS A 272 -35.47 -14.32 -16.10
N ILE A 273 -36.44 -14.71 -15.29
CA ILE A 273 -37.69 -15.33 -15.76
C ILE A 273 -38.88 -14.52 -15.23
N TRP A 274 -39.93 -14.41 -16.05
CA TRP A 274 -41.25 -13.91 -15.62
C TRP A 274 -42.13 -15.11 -15.24
N ARG A 275 -42.62 -15.09 -14.00
CA ARG A 275 -43.59 -16.08 -13.53
C ARG A 275 -44.65 -15.42 -12.69
N ASN A 276 -45.91 -15.65 -13.03
CA ASN A 276 -47.10 -15.08 -12.34
C ASN A 276 -47.04 -13.55 -12.23
N GLY A 277 -46.54 -12.82 -13.26
CA GLY A 277 -46.47 -11.39 -13.26
C GLY A 277 -45.33 -10.78 -12.45
N GLN A 278 -44.39 -11.59 -11.95
CA GLN A 278 -43.25 -11.15 -11.19
C GLN A 278 -41.92 -11.54 -11.89
N LEU A 279 -40.94 -10.62 -11.81
CA LEU A 279 -39.59 -10.89 -12.27
C LEU A 279 -38.83 -11.71 -11.21
N MET A 280 -38.30 -12.85 -11.59
CA MET A 280 -37.57 -13.75 -10.73
C MET A 280 -36.17 -14.06 -11.32
N ILE A 281 -35.22 -14.35 -10.44
CA ILE A 281 -33.89 -14.87 -10.83
C ILE A 281 -33.90 -16.39 -10.56
N LEU A 282 -33.72 -17.19 -11.61
CA LEU A 282 -33.46 -18.60 -11.50
C LEU A 282 -31.94 -18.82 -11.42
N ARG A 283 -31.47 -19.38 -10.33
CA ARG A 283 -30.06 -19.71 -10.11
C ARG A 283 -29.95 -21.06 -9.41
N ASP A 284 -29.16 -21.99 -9.97
CA ASP A 284 -28.93 -23.34 -9.41
C ASP A 284 -30.23 -24.11 -9.12
N GLY A 285 -31.23 -23.97 -10.01
CA GLY A 285 -32.54 -24.61 -9.86
C GLY A 285 -33.46 -23.98 -8.81
N LYS A 286 -33.03 -22.87 -8.17
CA LYS A 286 -33.84 -22.13 -7.19
C LYS A 286 -34.29 -20.78 -7.78
N CYS A 287 -35.53 -20.40 -7.48
CA CYS A 287 -36.12 -19.12 -7.88
C CYS A 287 -36.09 -18.14 -6.73
N TYR A 288 -35.59 -16.92 -7.00
CA TYR A 288 -35.53 -15.80 -6.07
C TYR A 288 -36.43 -14.68 -6.60
N THR A 289 -37.31 -14.17 -5.77
CA THR A 289 -38.16 -13.01 -6.11
C THR A 289 -37.37 -11.72 -5.91
N ILE A 290 -37.42 -10.82 -6.88
CA ILE A 290 -36.88 -9.45 -6.70
C ILE A 290 -38.04 -8.62 -6.11
N LEU A 291 -37.87 -8.18 -4.87
CA LEU A 291 -38.80 -7.27 -4.19
C LEU A 291 -38.66 -5.86 -4.72
#